data_b4ceca4babda1e5cf1de572f0777f8b4
#
_entry.id   b4ceca4babda1e5cf1de572f0777f8b4
#
_cell.length_a   1.000
_cell.length_b   1.000
_cell.length_c   1.000
_cell.angle_alpha   90.00
_cell.angle_beta   90.00
_cell.angle_gamma   90.00
#
_symmetry.space_group_name_H-M   'P 1'
#
loop_
_entity.id
_entity.type
_entity.pdbx_description
1 polymer ?
#
loop_
_entity_poly.entity_id
_entity_poly.type
_entity_poly.pdbx_seq_one_letter_code
_entity_poly.pdbx_strand_id
1 'polypeptide(L)'
;PIANRVLTTMEDNGREWCVSFDYTFRSDFDEVEFACQPPYTHENFAKLLAFSPRIGQLCTSLLGLNVPCVTITQAKGRGFHSVGLAIARQHPGEAVGSWMMHGFLHELLFQRDQEVLWIVVPMMNPDGVYVGNSRTGLAGYDYNRLYNQE
;
A
#
# COMPACT_ATOMS: atom_id res chain seq x y z
N PRO A 1 5.71 16.78 -21.35
CA PRO A 1 5.52 15.35 -21.52
C PRO A 1 6.79 14.81 -22.16
N ILE A 2 7.57 14.09 -21.39
CA ILE A 2 8.80 13.44 -21.88
C ILE A 2 8.32 12.16 -22.54
N ALA A 3 8.38 12.11 -23.86
CA ALA A 3 8.15 10.88 -24.60
C ALA A 3 9.42 10.02 -24.47
N ASN A 4 9.51 9.29 -23.35
CA ASN A 4 10.56 8.30 -23.19
C ASN A 4 10.13 7.03 -23.92
N ARG A 5 10.99 6.56 -24.80
CA ARG A 5 10.78 5.30 -25.51
C ARG A 5 11.12 4.17 -24.52
N VAL A 6 10.10 3.45 -24.07
CA VAL A 6 10.29 2.23 -23.30
C VAL A 6 10.43 1.08 -24.30
N LEU A 7 11.56 0.41 -24.27
CA LEU A 7 11.80 -0.81 -25.02
C LEU A 7 11.77 -1.98 -24.04
N THR A 8 10.84 -2.89 -24.26
CA THR A 8 10.82 -4.18 -23.54
C THR A 8 11.49 -5.19 -24.46
N THR A 9 12.65 -5.70 -24.09
CA THR A 9 13.32 -6.78 -24.82
C THR A 9 13.18 -8.07 -24.01
N MET A 10 12.78 -9.15 -24.70
CA MET A 10 12.94 -10.51 -24.21
C MET A 10 14.32 -10.99 -24.69
N GLU A 11 15.22 -11.31 -23.79
CA GLU A 11 16.42 -12.04 -24.20
C GLU A 11 16.15 -13.54 -24.37
N ASP A 12 16.80 -14.14 -25.34
CA ASP A 12 16.45 -15.38 -26.04
C ASP A 12 16.56 -16.68 -25.20
N ASN A 13 16.87 -16.62 -23.92
CA ASN A 13 16.98 -17.80 -23.06
C ASN A 13 15.83 -17.92 -22.01
N GLY A 14 14.80 -17.09 -22.12
CA GLY A 14 13.54 -17.21 -21.39
C GLY A 14 13.62 -17.00 -19.85
N ARG A 15 14.71 -16.45 -19.35
CA ARG A 15 14.95 -16.31 -17.90
C ARG A 15 15.06 -14.90 -17.37
N GLU A 16 15.27 -13.91 -18.21
CA GLU A 16 15.42 -12.52 -17.78
C GLU A 16 14.53 -11.58 -18.58
N TRP A 17 13.78 -10.75 -17.88
CA TRP A 17 13.03 -9.65 -18.46
C TRP A 17 13.84 -8.37 -18.26
N CYS A 18 14.14 -7.67 -19.33
CA CYS A 18 14.81 -6.38 -19.28
C CYS A 18 13.87 -5.29 -19.77
N VAL A 19 13.76 -4.22 -19.00
CA VAL A 19 13.10 -2.98 -19.41
C VAL A 19 14.18 -1.93 -19.62
N SER A 20 14.35 -1.49 -20.85
CA SER A 20 15.30 -0.44 -21.22
C SER A 20 14.54 0.83 -21.59
N PHE A 21 15.05 1.96 -21.15
CA PHE A 21 14.50 3.27 -21.53
C PHE A 21 15.62 4.32 -21.56
N ASP A 22 15.40 5.34 -22.40
CA ASP A 22 16.30 6.47 -22.49
C ASP A 22 15.74 7.64 -21.68
N TYR A 23 16.60 8.29 -20.90
CA TYR A 23 16.28 9.49 -20.17
C TYR A 23 17.32 10.57 -20.44
N THR A 24 16.87 11.78 -20.75
CA THR A 24 17.76 12.95 -20.93
C THR A 24 17.59 13.87 -19.74
N PHE A 25 18.69 14.06 -19.00
CA PHE A 25 18.73 15.03 -17.90
C PHE A 25 18.56 16.45 -18.43
N ARG A 26 17.82 17.27 -17.72
CA ARG A 26 17.52 18.65 -18.11
C ARG A 26 18.62 19.63 -17.70
N SER A 27 19.38 19.29 -16.69
CA SER A 27 20.49 20.06 -16.17
C SER A 27 21.57 19.14 -15.59
N ASP A 28 22.76 19.68 -15.36
CA ASP A 28 23.92 18.93 -14.83
C ASP A 28 23.73 18.47 -13.37
N PHE A 29 22.72 19.00 -12.66
CA PHE A 29 22.45 18.71 -11.26
C PHE A 29 21.03 18.13 -11.05
N ASP A 30 20.39 17.61 -12.08
CA ASP A 30 19.10 16.95 -11.96
C ASP A 30 19.24 15.63 -11.18
N GLU A 31 18.41 15.47 -10.15
CA GLU A 31 18.18 14.19 -9.48
C GLU A 31 16.87 13.59 -9.99
N VAL A 32 16.91 12.34 -10.38
CA VAL A 32 15.75 11.64 -10.97
C VAL A 32 15.61 10.27 -10.37
N GLU A 33 14.40 9.96 -9.93
CA GLU A 33 14.04 8.63 -9.46
C GLU A 33 13.20 7.90 -10.51
N PHE A 34 13.48 6.62 -10.70
CA PHE A 34 12.72 5.74 -11.59
C PHE A 34 11.92 4.75 -10.76
N ALA A 35 10.62 4.63 -11.06
CA ALA A 35 9.74 3.71 -10.40
C ALA A 35 8.76 3.08 -11.38
N CYS A 36 8.46 1.79 -11.22
CA CYS A 36 7.48 1.07 -12.05
C CYS A 36 6.06 1.62 -11.87
N GLN A 37 5.77 2.26 -10.75
CA GLN A 37 4.50 2.87 -10.41
C GLN A 37 4.75 4.03 -9.42
N PRO A 38 3.82 4.98 -9.27
CA PRO A 38 3.96 6.04 -8.27
C PRO A 38 4.24 5.44 -6.89
N PRO A 39 5.39 5.76 -6.27
CA PRO A 39 5.75 5.19 -4.99
C PRO A 39 4.80 5.68 -3.89
N TYR A 40 4.50 4.78 -2.94
CA TYR A 40 3.79 5.13 -1.70
C TYR A 40 4.69 4.77 -0.54
N THR A 41 5.27 5.79 0.07
CA THR A 41 6.30 5.66 1.10
C THR A 41 5.71 5.56 2.50
N HIS A 42 6.54 5.21 3.49
CA HIS A 42 6.15 5.29 4.90
C HIS A 42 5.78 6.72 5.32
N GLU A 43 6.34 7.75 4.69
CA GLU A 43 5.95 9.14 4.95
C GLU A 43 4.52 9.44 4.49
N ASN A 44 4.14 8.99 3.28
CA ASN A 44 2.76 9.09 2.80
C ASN A 44 1.80 8.39 3.76
N PHE A 45 2.21 7.21 4.26
CA PHE A 45 1.46 6.44 5.21
C PHE A 45 1.31 7.15 6.56
N ALA A 46 2.38 7.71 7.11
CA ALA A 46 2.33 8.49 8.34
C ALA A 46 1.42 9.72 8.22
N LYS A 47 1.46 10.41 7.08
CA LYS A 47 0.53 11.52 6.79
C LYS A 47 -0.91 11.06 6.76
N LEU A 48 -1.21 9.91 6.13
CA LEU A 48 -2.56 9.35 6.12
C LEU A 48 -3.06 9.06 7.54
N LEU A 49 -2.23 8.43 8.37
CA LEU A 49 -2.61 8.10 9.73
C LEU A 49 -2.83 9.34 10.61
N ALA A 50 -2.10 10.42 10.37
CA ALA A 50 -2.26 11.67 11.14
C ALA A 50 -3.69 12.27 11.04
N PHE A 51 -4.43 11.97 9.99
CA PHE A 51 -5.81 12.40 9.80
C PHE A 51 -6.83 11.42 10.40
N SER A 52 -6.40 10.25 10.89
CA SER A 52 -7.30 9.19 11.34
C SER A 52 -7.59 9.32 12.84
N PRO A 53 -8.87 9.46 13.25
CA PRO A 53 -9.23 9.79 14.65
C PRO A 53 -9.05 8.62 15.62
N ARG A 54 -9.03 7.39 15.14
CA ARG A 54 -8.91 6.17 15.96
C ARG A 54 -7.98 5.17 15.31
N ILE A 55 -6.70 5.31 15.62
CA ILE A 55 -5.66 4.38 15.18
C ILE A 55 -5.39 3.42 16.33
N GLY A 56 -5.63 2.15 16.07
CA GLY A 56 -5.18 1.03 16.90
C GLY A 56 -4.00 0.31 16.24
N GLN A 57 -3.52 -0.70 16.92
CA GLN A 57 -2.54 -1.63 16.43
C GLN A 57 -3.19 -3.00 16.26
N LEU A 58 -3.12 -3.57 15.05
CA LEU A 58 -3.57 -4.94 14.82
C LEU A 58 -2.59 -5.94 15.43
N CYS A 59 -1.32 -5.76 15.14
CA CYS A 59 -0.21 -6.58 15.65
C CYS A 59 1.13 -5.86 15.41
N THR A 60 2.20 -6.47 15.89
CA THR A 60 3.58 -6.09 15.56
C THR A 60 4.13 -7.08 14.54
N SER A 61 4.78 -6.58 13.50
CA SER A 61 5.40 -7.40 12.47
C SER A 61 6.70 -8.07 12.97
N LEU A 62 7.31 -8.91 12.13
CA LEU A 62 8.55 -9.59 12.47
C LEU A 62 9.74 -8.64 12.68
N LEU A 63 9.78 -7.52 11.95
CA LEU A 63 10.78 -6.45 12.13
C LEU A 63 10.43 -5.50 13.29
N GLY A 64 9.36 -5.75 14.02
CA GLY A 64 8.93 -4.88 15.10
C GLY A 64 8.14 -3.65 14.62
N LEU A 65 7.73 -3.60 13.35
CA LEU A 65 6.95 -2.51 12.82
C LEU A 65 5.47 -2.66 13.22
N ASN A 66 4.81 -1.55 13.48
CA ASN A 66 3.40 -1.54 13.78
C ASN A 66 2.57 -1.84 12.52
N VAL A 67 1.63 -2.78 12.62
CA VAL A 67 0.56 -2.99 11.63
C VAL A 67 -0.66 -2.21 12.13
N PRO A 68 -0.93 -1.02 11.59
CA PRO A 68 -1.99 -0.18 12.11
C PRO A 68 -3.36 -0.67 11.66
N CYS A 69 -4.34 -0.43 12.54
CA CYS A 69 -5.75 -0.69 12.31
C CYS A 69 -6.53 0.57 12.62
N VAL A 70 -7.27 1.07 11.65
CA VAL A 70 -8.13 2.25 11.80
C VAL A 70 -9.57 1.78 11.93
N THR A 71 -10.24 2.23 12.97
CA THR A 71 -11.66 1.95 13.18
C THR A 71 -12.47 3.22 12.94
N ILE A 72 -13.41 3.15 11.99
CA ILE A 72 -14.25 4.28 11.62
C ILE A 72 -15.72 3.87 11.72
N THR A 73 -16.48 4.62 12.49
CA THR A 73 -17.94 4.57 12.51
C THR A 73 -18.49 5.94 12.79
N GLN A 74 -19.60 6.29 12.17
CA GLN A 74 -20.34 7.51 12.43
C GLN A 74 -21.75 7.24 13.02
N ALA A 75 -21.99 6.00 13.44
CA ALA A 75 -23.24 5.63 14.10
C ALA A 75 -23.42 6.42 15.41
N LYS A 76 -24.28 7.41 15.38
CA LYS A 76 -24.60 8.29 16.53
C LYS A 76 -25.52 7.58 17.50
N GLY A 77 -24.96 6.69 18.34
CA GLY A 77 -25.72 6.09 19.46
C GLY A 77 -26.76 5.03 19.08
N ARG A 78 -26.92 4.70 17.80
CA ARG A 78 -27.89 3.70 17.31
C ARG A 78 -27.30 2.32 17.05
N GLY A 79 -25.98 2.15 17.30
CA GLY A 79 -25.26 0.97 16.86
C GLY A 79 -24.92 0.99 15.37
N PHE A 80 -24.27 -0.05 14.89
CA PHE A 80 -24.00 -0.27 13.46
C PHE A 80 -24.73 -1.55 13.01
N HIS A 81 -25.22 -1.54 11.78
CA HIS A 81 -25.94 -2.68 11.20
C HIS A 81 -25.04 -3.65 10.45
N SER A 82 -23.85 -3.20 10.08
CA SER A 82 -22.86 -4.03 9.35
C SER A 82 -21.43 -3.64 9.70
N VAL A 83 -20.52 -4.58 9.41
CA VAL A 83 -19.09 -4.39 9.57
C VAL A 83 -18.44 -4.53 8.21
N GLY A 84 -17.68 -3.53 7.81
CA GLY A 84 -16.83 -3.56 6.62
C GLY A 84 -15.37 -3.78 7.02
N LEU A 85 -14.68 -4.66 6.31
CA LEU A 85 -13.24 -4.87 6.44
C LEU A 85 -12.55 -4.46 5.14
N ALA A 86 -11.58 -3.57 5.24
CA ALA A 86 -10.74 -3.16 4.12
C ALA A 86 -9.27 -3.37 4.44
N ILE A 87 -8.57 -4.10 3.57
CA ILE A 87 -7.16 -4.42 3.74
C ILE A 87 -6.40 -3.96 2.49
N ALA A 88 -5.26 -3.31 2.68
CA ALA A 88 -4.37 -2.94 1.59
C ALA A 88 -2.92 -3.34 1.88
N ARG A 89 -2.11 -3.30 0.84
CA ARG A 89 -0.67 -3.54 0.89
C ARG A 89 -0.28 -4.88 1.49
N GLN A 90 -1.06 -5.92 1.21
CA GLN A 90 -0.72 -7.30 1.51
C GLN A 90 0.48 -7.75 0.68
N HIS A 91 0.49 -7.39 -0.60
CA HIS A 91 1.67 -7.49 -1.45
C HIS A 91 2.42 -6.14 -1.42
N PRO A 92 3.67 -6.13 -0.99
CA PRO A 92 4.43 -4.89 -0.77
C PRO A 92 4.61 -4.02 -2.01
N GLY A 93 4.79 -4.65 -3.18
CA GLY A 93 5.00 -3.95 -4.44
C GLY A 93 3.75 -3.26 -5.01
N GLU A 94 2.56 -3.55 -4.49
CA GLU A 94 1.30 -3.00 -5.00
C GLU A 94 0.98 -1.63 -4.39
N ALA A 95 1.82 -0.61 -4.70
CA ALA A 95 1.64 0.75 -4.19
C ALA A 95 0.28 1.36 -4.54
N VAL A 96 -0.32 0.94 -5.67
CA VAL A 96 -1.67 1.35 -6.06
C VAL A 96 -2.72 1.04 -4.98
N GLY A 97 -2.59 -0.09 -4.28
CA GLY A 97 -3.48 -0.45 -3.17
C GLY A 97 -3.42 0.56 -2.02
N SER A 98 -2.25 1.11 -1.73
CA SER A 98 -2.11 2.17 -0.72
C SER A 98 -2.72 3.50 -1.18
N TRP A 99 -2.57 3.88 -2.46
CA TRP A 99 -3.22 5.07 -3.00
C TRP A 99 -4.74 4.96 -3.00
N MET A 100 -5.27 3.79 -3.37
CA MET A 100 -6.72 3.51 -3.28
C MET A 100 -7.22 3.59 -1.83
N MET A 101 -6.48 2.98 -0.90
CA MET A 101 -6.79 3.01 0.52
C MET A 101 -6.74 4.42 1.09
N HIS A 102 -5.81 5.25 0.63
CA HIS A 102 -5.71 6.66 1.01
C HIS A 102 -7.00 7.42 0.64
N GLY A 103 -7.44 7.30 -0.61
CA GLY A 103 -8.70 7.89 -1.06
C GLY A 103 -9.92 7.33 -0.31
N PHE A 104 -9.95 6.02 -0.08
CA PHE A 104 -11.03 5.37 0.64
C PHE A 104 -11.15 5.86 2.09
N LEU A 105 -10.04 5.91 2.83
CA LEU A 105 -10.02 6.43 4.19
C LEU A 105 -10.43 7.91 4.26
N HIS A 106 -9.92 8.71 3.32
CA HIS A 106 -10.31 10.10 3.22
C HIS A 106 -11.82 10.24 3.04
N GLU A 107 -12.41 9.48 2.13
CA GLU A 107 -13.86 9.50 1.90
C GLU A 107 -14.64 9.06 3.15
N LEU A 108 -14.23 7.97 3.80
CA LEU A 108 -14.87 7.48 5.01
C LEU A 108 -14.88 8.50 6.16
N LEU A 109 -13.83 9.32 6.27
CA LEU A 109 -13.72 10.33 7.32
C LEU A 109 -14.68 11.51 7.10
N PHE A 110 -15.03 11.80 5.83
CA PHE A 110 -15.89 12.92 5.47
C PHE A 110 -17.35 12.53 5.22
N GLN A 111 -17.63 11.25 4.98
CA GLN A 111 -19.01 10.77 4.83
C GLN A 111 -19.77 10.86 6.16
N ARG A 112 -20.96 11.42 6.11
CA ARG A 112 -21.85 11.49 7.27
C ARG A 112 -22.88 10.34 7.20
N ASP A 113 -23.33 9.89 8.38
CA ASP A 113 -24.43 8.94 8.56
C ASP A 113 -24.16 7.50 8.04
N GLN A 114 -22.97 6.97 8.31
CA GLN A 114 -22.69 5.56 8.06
C GLN A 114 -23.11 4.70 9.26
N GLU A 115 -24.05 3.80 9.02
CA GLU A 115 -24.43 2.74 9.97
C GLU A 115 -23.50 1.51 9.89
N VAL A 116 -22.34 1.68 9.27
CA VAL A 116 -21.31 0.66 9.08
C VAL A 116 -20.16 0.94 10.03
N LEU A 117 -19.67 -0.11 10.69
CA LEU A 117 -18.38 -0.08 11.35
C LEU A 117 -17.31 -0.52 10.36
N TRP A 118 -16.43 0.37 9.98
CA TRP A 118 -15.27 0.04 9.15
C TRP A 118 -14.05 -0.30 10.00
N ILE A 119 -13.46 -1.45 9.71
CA ILE A 119 -12.15 -1.87 10.21
C ILE A 119 -11.21 -1.84 9.00
N VAL A 120 -10.20 -0.98 9.07
CA VAL A 120 -9.31 -0.72 7.93
C VAL A 120 -7.87 -1.01 8.34
N VAL A 121 -7.22 -1.90 7.58
CA VAL A 121 -5.80 -2.23 7.72
C VAL A 121 -5.06 -1.69 6.49
N PRO A 122 -4.56 -0.45 6.54
CA PRO A 122 -4.06 0.23 5.36
C PRO A 122 -2.70 -0.27 4.86
N MET A 123 -1.95 -0.99 5.70
CA MET A 123 -0.67 -1.60 5.33
C MET A 123 -0.50 -2.93 6.07
N MET A 124 -0.91 -4.02 5.41
CA MET A 124 -0.90 -5.36 6.02
C MET A 124 0.50 -5.96 6.10
N ASN A 125 1.41 -5.58 5.21
CA ASN A 125 2.77 -6.12 5.13
C ASN A 125 3.82 -5.00 5.20
N PRO A 126 3.98 -4.33 6.35
CA PRO A 126 4.94 -3.24 6.50
C PRO A 126 6.39 -3.70 6.33
N ASP A 127 6.71 -4.92 6.75
CA ASP A 127 8.05 -5.50 6.60
C ASP A 127 8.46 -5.63 5.14
N GLY A 128 7.59 -6.23 4.33
CA GLY A 128 7.85 -6.37 2.90
C GLY A 128 7.99 -5.03 2.20
N VAL A 129 7.21 -4.01 2.61
CA VAL A 129 7.35 -2.63 2.12
C VAL A 129 8.70 -2.04 2.53
N TYR A 130 9.11 -2.25 3.78
CA TYR A 130 10.35 -1.71 4.31
C TYR A 130 11.58 -2.28 3.60
N VAL A 131 11.59 -3.60 3.36
CA VAL A 131 12.72 -4.27 2.68
C VAL A 131 12.63 -4.23 1.14
N GLY A 132 11.58 -3.67 0.57
CA GLY A 132 11.42 -3.51 -0.87
C GLY A 132 10.98 -4.77 -1.62
N ASN A 133 10.33 -5.73 -0.96
CA ASN A 133 9.82 -6.92 -1.62
C ASN A 133 8.70 -6.56 -2.60
N SER A 134 8.61 -7.31 -3.70
CA SER A 134 7.51 -7.16 -4.65
C SER A 134 6.21 -7.79 -4.13
N ARG A 135 6.28 -9.01 -3.59
CA ARG A 135 5.08 -9.80 -3.28
C ARG A 135 5.07 -10.42 -1.88
N THR A 136 6.20 -10.94 -1.43
CA THR A 136 6.27 -11.75 -0.21
C THR A 136 6.47 -10.89 1.06
N GLY A 137 6.14 -11.47 2.21
CA GLY A 137 6.58 -10.96 3.50
C GLY A 137 8.06 -11.24 3.75
N LEU A 138 8.54 -10.90 4.94
CA LEU A 138 9.94 -11.04 5.34
C LEU A 138 10.44 -12.48 5.28
N ALA A 139 9.60 -13.44 5.64
CA ALA A 139 9.92 -14.87 5.60
C ALA A 139 9.79 -15.53 4.21
N GLY A 140 9.56 -14.74 3.15
CA GLY A 140 9.44 -15.25 1.79
C GLY A 140 8.06 -15.81 1.42
N TYR A 141 7.08 -15.75 2.31
CA TYR A 141 5.74 -16.26 2.05
C TYR A 141 4.84 -15.21 1.38
N ASP A 142 4.04 -15.67 0.42
CA ASP A 142 2.92 -14.90 -0.11
C ASP A 142 1.72 -15.02 0.83
N TYR A 143 1.43 -13.97 1.58
CA TYR A 143 0.34 -13.97 2.56
C TYR A 143 -1.03 -14.26 1.94
N ASN A 144 -1.23 -13.95 0.67
CA ASN A 144 -2.47 -14.27 -0.04
C ASN A 144 -2.62 -15.78 -0.38
N ARG A 145 -1.68 -16.60 0.04
CA ARG A 145 -1.74 -18.07 -0.09
C ARG A 145 -1.87 -18.77 1.25
N LEU A 146 -1.92 -18.03 2.36
CA LEU A 146 -1.88 -18.60 3.71
C LEU A 146 -3.25 -18.65 4.41
N TYR A 147 -4.28 -18.00 3.89
CA TYR A 147 -5.59 -17.87 4.56
C TYR A 147 -6.31 -19.20 4.84
N ASN A 148 -6.00 -20.27 4.12
CA ASN A 148 -6.62 -21.58 4.28
C ASN A 148 -5.62 -22.67 4.69
N GLN A 149 -4.46 -22.30 5.20
CA GLN A 149 -3.48 -23.26 5.72
C GLN A 149 -3.72 -23.40 7.22
N GLU A 150 -4.14 -24.63 7.64
CA GLU A 150 -4.22 -25.06 9.03
C GLU A 150 -2.82 -25.35 9.61
#